data_ee26a8650ef28a9ae39491e52a7e2b8b
#
_entry.id   ee26a8650ef28a9ae39491e52a7e2b8b
#
_cell.length_a   1.000
_cell.length_b   1.000
_cell.length_c   1.000
_cell.angle_alpha   90.00
_cell.angle_beta   90.00
_cell.angle_gamma   90.00
#
_symmetry.space_group_name_H-M   'P 1'
#
loop_
_entity.id
_entity.type
_entity.pdbx_description
1 polymer ?
#
loop_
_entity_poly.entity_id
_entity_poly.type
_entity_poly.pdbx_seq_one_letter_code
_entity_poly.pdbx_strand_id
1 'polypeptide(L)'
;MSWVLTRFVENSQKCYIPEESLTIDEQLFPTKAQCRFTQYMSNESDKFGIKFWILANLKTKYCLSIKLFLGKDKSRVENVVMSLMEPCFGRGYNVTTDNFFTSVDLAPKLLQKKTSIVEHLNIVEKKFQHLTHFTI
;
A
#
# COMPACT_ATOMS: atom_id res chain seq x y z
N MET A 1 14.20 -2.92 9.60
CA MET A 1 14.06 -3.30 8.17
C MET A 1 15.43 -3.59 7.60
N SER A 2 15.52 -4.54 6.67
CA SER A 2 16.79 -4.92 6.04
C SER A 2 17.41 -3.73 5.30
N TRP A 3 18.75 -3.59 5.38
CA TRP A 3 19.51 -2.61 4.61
C TRP A 3 19.24 -2.71 3.09
N VAL A 4 19.10 -3.93 2.58
CA VAL A 4 18.78 -4.18 1.16
C VAL A 4 17.45 -3.54 0.77
N LEU A 5 16.40 -3.71 1.61
CA LEU A 5 15.08 -3.15 1.35
C LEU A 5 15.10 -1.62 1.38
N THR A 6 15.82 -1.03 2.32
CA THR A 6 15.98 0.42 2.40
C THR A 6 16.65 0.98 1.14
N ARG A 7 17.74 0.36 0.69
CA ARG A 7 18.45 0.78 -0.54
C ARG A 7 17.58 0.59 -1.79
N PHE A 8 16.80 -0.47 -1.84
CA PHE A 8 15.86 -0.68 -2.94
C PHE A 8 14.85 0.46 -3.03
N VAL A 9 14.23 0.81 -1.91
CA VAL A 9 13.23 1.90 -1.84
C VAL A 9 13.86 3.24 -2.25
N GLU A 10 15.02 3.59 -1.69
CA GLU A 10 15.73 4.82 -2.04
C GLU A 10 16.04 4.91 -3.54
N ASN A 11 16.54 3.83 -4.12
CA ASN A 11 16.87 3.79 -5.55
C ASN A 11 15.61 3.84 -6.43
N SER A 12 14.57 3.14 -6.05
CA SER A 12 13.29 3.15 -6.77
C SER A 12 12.70 4.56 -6.85
N GLN A 13 12.76 5.30 -5.76
CA GLN A 13 12.26 6.68 -5.70
C GLN A 13 13.11 7.66 -6.52
N LYS A 14 14.42 7.43 -6.61
CA LYS A 14 15.33 8.27 -7.42
C LYS A 14 15.20 8.07 -8.92
N CYS A 15 14.84 6.85 -9.34
CA CYS A 15 14.84 6.46 -10.74
C CYS A 15 13.53 6.76 -11.47
N TYR A 16 12.47 7.11 -10.77
CA TYR A 16 11.15 7.25 -11.37
C TYR A 16 10.33 8.36 -10.71
N ILE A 17 9.76 9.22 -11.54
CA ILE A 17 8.77 10.20 -11.11
C ILE A 17 7.39 9.60 -11.39
N PRO A 18 6.57 9.33 -10.36
CA PRO A 18 5.27 8.72 -10.55
C PRO A 18 4.30 9.66 -11.26
N GLU A 19 3.33 9.07 -11.93
CA GLU A 19 2.18 9.77 -12.44
C GLU A 19 1.24 10.19 -11.29
N GLU A 20 0.21 10.92 -11.60
CA GLU A 20 -0.74 11.51 -10.66
C GLU A 20 -1.41 10.50 -9.72
N SER A 21 -1.66 9.29 -10.19
CA SER A 21 -2.39 8.26 -9.45
C SER A 21 -1.48 7.13 -8.97
N LEU A 22 -1.51 6.90 -7.66
CA LEU A 22 -0.77 5.86 -6.96
C LEU A 22 -1.73 4.81 -6.40
N THR A 23 -1.22 3.64 -6.06
CA THR A 23 -1.98 2.58 -5.39
C THR A 23 -1.17 1.99 -4.24
N ILE A 24 -1.87 1.64 -3.16
CA ILE A 24 -1.31 0.86 -2.07
C ILE A 24 -2.04 -0.47 -2.02
N ASP A 25 -1.28 -1.55 -2.04
CA ASP A 25 -1.80 -2.90 -2.01
C ASP A 25 -0.86 -3.81 -1.23
N GLU A 26 -1.34 -4.99 -0.91
CA GLU A 26 -0.54 -6.03 -0.29
C GLU A 26 -0.09 -7.07 -1.31
N GLN A 27 1.11 -7.56 -1.13
CA GLN A 27 1.69 -8.63 -1.96
C GLN A 27 2.26 -9.72 -1.09
N LEU A 28 1.85 -10.95 -1.36
CA LEU A 28 2.44 -12.13 -0.77
C LEU A 28 3.52 -12.68 -1.70
N PHE A 29 4.73 -12.83 -1.18
CA PHE A 29 5.81 -13.53 -1.86
C PHE A 29 5.90 -14.95 -1.30
N PRO A 30 5.56 -15.98 -2.10
CA PRO A 30 5.56 -17.35 -1.63
C PRO A 30 6.93 -17.79 -1.14
N THR A 31 6.96 -18.47 -0.01
CA THR A 31 8.18 -19.10 0.51
C THR A 31 7.88 -20.34 1.31
N LYS A 32 8.74 -21.34 1.19
CA LYS A 32 8.73 -22.54 2.03
C LYS A 32 9.61 -22.37 3.28
N ALA A 33 10.32 -21.26 3.39
CA ALA A 33 11.16 -20.99 4.55
C ALA A 33 10.30 -20.74 5.79
N GLN A 34 10.65 -21.40 6.87
CA GLN A 34 10.04 -21.15 8.17
C GLN A 34 10.71 -19.94 8.80
N CYS A 35 10.05 -18.79 8.74
CA CYS A 35 10.49 -17.58 9.43
C CYS A 35 9.34 -16.97 10.22
N ARG A 36 9.68 -16.09 11.16
CA ARG A 36 8.68 -15.43 12.04
C ARG A 36 7.70 -14.54 11.29
N PHE A 37 8.01 -14.18 10.06
CA PHE A 37 7.23 -13.25 9.24
C PHE A 37 6.35 -13.93 8.21
N THR A 38 6.37 -15.28 8.14
CA THR A 38 5.51 -16.04 7.23
C THR A 38 4.05 -15.87 7.60
N GLN A 39 3.24 -15.49 6.64
CA GLN A 39 1.80 -15.28 6.77
C GLN A 39 1.01 -16.29 5.95
N TYR A 40 -0.19 -16.58 6.38
CA TYR A 40 -1.16 -17.37 5.64
C TYR A 40 -2.22 -16.47 5.01
N MET A 41 -2.41 -16.60 3.70
CA MET A 41 -3.46 -15.89 2.96
C MET A 41 -4.28 -16.90 2.15
N SER A 42 -5.51 -17.13 2.56
CA SER A 42 -6.38 -18.16 1.97
C SER A 42 -6.75 -17.88 0.51
N ASN A 43 -6.73 -16.63 0.10
CA ASN A 43 -7.13 -16.17 -1.22
C ASN A 43 -6.01 -16.24 -2.26
N GLU A 44 -4.79 -16.51 -1.83
CA GLU A 44 -3.64 -16.64 -2.72
C GLU A 44 -3.42 -18.11 -3.13
N SER A 45 -2.94 -18.32 -4.35
CA SER A 45 -2.62 -19.66 -4.86
C SER A 45 -1.58 -20.38 -4.02
N ASP A 46 -0.56 -19.65 -3.61
CA ASP A 46 0.45 -20.11 -2.67
C ASP A 46 0.16 -19.52 -1.30
N LYS A 47 -0.51 -20.28 -0.44
CA LYS A 47 -1.13 -19.82 0.80
C LYS A 47 -0.16 -19.29 1.87
N PHE A 48 1.14 -19.62 1.77
CA PHE A 48 2.14 -19.22 2.75
C PHE A 48 3.24 -18.39 2.09
N GLY A 49 3.61 -17.29 2.71
CA GLY A 49 4.66 -16.44 2.22
C GLY A 49 4.95 -15.25 3.12
N ILE A 50 5.83 -14.40 2.66
CA ILE A 50 6.15 -13.13 3.31
C ILE A 50 5.27 -12.05 2.67
N LYS A 51 4.53 -11.34 3.51
CA LYS A 51 3.63 -10.28 3.10
C LYS A 51 4.34 -8.92 3.12
N PHE A 52 4.16 -8.17 2.05
CA PHE A 52 4.61 -6.78 1.94
C PHE A 52 3.44 -5.86 1.63
N TRP A 53 3.55 -4.63 2.08
CA TRP A 53 2.75 -3.52 1.62
C TRP A 53 3.54 -2.70 0.62
N ILE A 54 2.94 -2.41 -0.53
CA ILE A 54 3.62 -1.80 -1.67
C ILE A 54 2.87 -0.55 -2.08
N LEU A 55 3.60 0.56 -2.23
CA LEU A 55 3.15 1.75 -2.94
C LEU A 55 3.67 1.69 -4.37
N ALA A 56 2.78 1.77 -5.34
CA ALA A 56 3.12 1.69 -6.74
C ALA A 56 2.40 2.75 -7.58
N ASN A 57 2.94 3.06 -8.74
CA ASN A 57 2.23 3.83 -9.76
C ASN A 57 1.05 3.01 -10.29
N LEU A 58 -0.15 3.59 -10.29
CA LEU A 58 -1.38 2.86 -10.63
C LEU A 58 -1.35 2.26 -12.05
N LYS A 59 -0.84 3.02 -13.00
CA LYS A 59 -0.83 2.65 -14.42
C LYS A 59 0.31 1.68 -14.77
N THR A 60 1.53 2.02 -14.38
CA THR A 60 2.73 1.26 -14.76
C THR A 60 3.06 0.13 -13.80
N LYS A 61 2.47 0.13 -12.60
CA LYS A 61 2.77 -0.80 -11.50
C LYS A 61 4.21 -0.70 -10.99
N TYR A 62 4.90 0.40 -11.29
CA TYR A 62 6.24 0.63 -10.78
C TYR A 62 6.22 0.79 -9.26
N CYS A 63 7.01 -0.02 -8.56
CA CYS A 63 7.09 0.00 -7.10
C CYS A 63 7.93 1.20 -6.62
N LEU A 64 7.31 2.09 -5.86
CA LEU A 64 7.94 3.28 -5.31
C LEU A 64 8.41 3.10 -3.87
N SER A 65 7.66 2.33 -3.10
CA SER A 65 7.97 2.06 -1.70
C SER A 65 7.42 0.68 -1.31
N ILE A 66 8.12 0.03 -0.38
CA ILE A 66 7.74 -1.30 0.09
C ILE A 66 8.00 -1.39 1.60
N LYS A 67 7.08 -2.02 2.32
CA LYS A 67 7.19 -2.25 3.74
C LYS A 67 6.87 -3.69 4.09
N LEU A 68 7.77 -4.33 4.84
CA LEU A 68 7.58 -5.69 5.31
C LEU A 68 6.52 -5.74 6.43
N PHE A 69 5.60 -6.70 6.32
CA PHE A 69 4.66 -7.01 7.37
C PHE A 69 5.27 -7.98 8.38
N LEU A 70 5.34 -7.56 9.63
CA LEU A 70 6.01 -8.32 10.71
C LEU A 70 5.03 -9.13 11.58
N GLY A 71 3.82 -9.39 11.12
CA GLY A 71 2.82 -10.25 11.75
C GLY A 71 2.10 -9.64 12.95
N LYS A 72 2.79 -9.36 14.03
CA LYS A 72 2.22 -8.79 15.26
C LYS A 72 2.36 -7.28 15.37
N ASP A 73 2.78 -6.65 14.30
CA ASP A 73 2.90 -5.21 14.29
C ASP A 73 1.51 -4.59 14.41
N LYS A 74 1.19 -4.11 15.61
CA LYS A 74 -0.05 -3.38 15.92
C LYS A 74 -0.03 -1.96 15.39
N SER A 75 0.91 -1.64 14.51
CA SER A 75 0.86 -0.35 13.84
C SER A 75 -0.48 -0.25 13.13
N ARG A 76 -1.22 0.78 13.45
CA ARG A 76 -2.50 1.04 12.78
C ARG A 76 -2.22 1.07 11.27
N VAL A 77 -3.10 0.46 10.49
CA VAL A 77 -3.04 0.47 9.03
C VAL A 77 -2.79 1.89 8.49
N GLU A 78 -3.37 2.88 9.15
CA GLU A 78 -3.15 4.29 8.90
C GLU A 78 -1.66 4.69 8.93
N ASN A 79 -0.91 4.24 9.93
CA ASN A 79 0.52 4.54 10.04
C ASN A 79 1.33 3.93 8.90
N VAL A 80 0.89 2.78 8.40
CA VAL A 80 1.51 2.13 7.24
C VAL A 80 1.31 2.97 5.98
N VAL A 81 0.09 3.41 5.73
CA VAL A 81 -0.24 4.27 4.57
C VAL A 81 0.56 5.57 4.65
N MET A 82 0.56 6.23 5.80
CA MET A 82 1.31 7.47 6.01
C MET A 82 2.81 7.28 5.79
N SER A 83 3.37 6.19 6.27
CA SER A 83 4.79 5.86 6.10
C SER A 83 5.16 5.58 4.64
N LEU A 84 4.32 4.84 3.92
CA LEU A 84 4.54 4.56 2.50
C LEU A 84 4.43 5.81 1.63
N MET A 85 3.50 6.70 1.96
CA MET A 85 3.22 7.92 1.20
C MET A 85 4.17 9.08 1.50
N GLU A 86 4.96 9.00 2.57
CA GLU A 86 5.82 10.09 3.02
C GLU A 86 6.66 10.75 1.90
N PRO A 87 7.32 10.00 1.00
CA PRO A 87 8.08 10.60 -0.09
C PRO A 87 7.23 11.36 -1.12
N CYS A 88 5.94 11.09 -1.15
CA CYS A 88 5.01 11.65 -2.13
C CYS A 88 4.15 12.79 -1.56
N PHE A 89 4.29 13.14 -0.30
CA PHE A 89 3.49 14.20 0.32
C PHE A 89 3.76 15.58 -0.29
N GLY A 90 2.73 16.41 -0.31
CA GLY A 90 2.83 17.80 -0.75
C GLY A 90 2.85 18.01 -2.26
N ARG A 91 2.67 16.96 -3.06
CA ARG A 91 2.77 16.99 -4.52
C ARG A 91 1.46 16.83 -5.27
N GLY A 92 0.34 16.70 -4.56
CA GLY A 92 -0.99 16.59 -5.16
C GLY A 92 -1.31 15.21 -5.74
N TYR A 93 -0.65 14.16 -5.29
CA TYR A 93 -0.95 12.79 -5.72
C TYR A 93 -2.30 12.29 -5.20
N ASN A 94 -2.86 11.36 -5.94
CA ASN A 94 -4.04 10.60 -5.59
C ASN A 94 -3.66 9.15 -5.27
N VAL A 95 -4.06 8.63 -4.12
CA VAL A 95 -3.77 7.25 -3.74
C VAL A 95 -5.04 6.42 -3.71
N THR A 96 -5.03 5.29 -4.41
CA THR A 96 -6.09 4.28 -4.37
C THR A 96 -5.73 3.21 -3.34
N THR A 97 -6.65 2.89 -2.45
CA THR A 97 -6.47 1.86 -1.43
C THR A 97 -7.64 0.90 -1.43
N ASP A 98 -7.42 -0.32 -0.93
CA ASP A 98 -8.48 -1.28 -0.63
C ASP A 98 -9.15 -0.91 0.72
N ASN A 99 -10.35 -1.44 0.94
CA ASN A 99 -11.13 -1.31 2.19
C ASN A 99 -10.30 -1.60 3.45
N PHE A 100 -9.37 -2.54 3.37
CA PHE A 100 -8.50 -2.89 4.47
C PHE A 100 -7.66 -1.70 4.98
N PHE A 101 -7.29 -0.78 4.09
CA PHE A 101 -6.45 0.37 4.41
C PHE A 101 -7.25 1.61 4.78
N THR A 102 -8.56 1.60 4.60
CA THR A 102 -9.37 2.79 4.78
C THR A 102 -9.86 2.89 6.22
N SER A 103 -9.57 4.01 6.84
CA SER A 103 -10.16 4.43 8.10
C SER A 103 -10.72 5.84 7.98
N VAL A 104 -11.71 6.14 8.78
CA VAL A 104 -12.34 7.48 8.80
C VAL A 104 -11.32 8.60 9.05
N ASP A 105 -10.27 8.30 9.80
CA ASP A 105 -9.23 9.28 10.16
C ASP A 105 -8.14 9.45 9.10
N LEU A 106 -8.01 8.51 8.17
CA LEU A 106 -6.95 8.53 7.18
C LEU A 106 -7.14 9.63 6.12
N ALA A 107 -8.34 9.77 5.61
CA ALA A 107 -8.65 10.73 4.55
C ALA A 107 -8.32 12.19 4.94
N PRO A 108 -8.73 12.70 6.13
CA PRO A 108 -8.34 14.04 6.56
C PRO A 108 -6.82 14.23 6.70
N LYS A 109 -6.12 13.22 7.19
CA LYS A 109 -4.66 13.29 7.37
C LYS A 109 -3.91 13.34 6.04
N LEU A 110 -4.33 12.54 5.06
CA LEU A 110 -3.76 12.59 3.72
C LEU A 110 -4.05 13.92 3.05
N LEU A 111 -5.24 14.45 3.24
CA LEU A 111 -5.63 15.74 2.66
C LEU A 111 -4.75 16.89 3.19
N GLN A 112 -4.44 16.90 4.49
CA GLN A 112 -3.50 17.88 5.07
C GLN A 112 -2.11 17.81 4.41
N LYS A 113 -1.74 16.66 3.83
CA LYS A 113 -0.51 16.43 3.09
C LYS A 113 -0.68 16.62 1.57
N LYS A 114 -1.75 17.28 1.13
CA LYS A 114 -2.09 17.51 -0.29
C LYS A 114 -2.19 16.20 -1.09
N THR A 115 -2.73 15.17 -0.48
CA THR A 115 -2.94 13.86 -1.08
C THR A 115 -4.41 13.50 -0.99
N SER A 116 -5.04 13.19 -2.11
CA SER A 116 -6.41 12.66 -2.14
C SER A 116 -6.40 11.15 -2.04
N ILE A 117 -7.47 10.58 -1.50
CA ILE A 117 -7.63 9.13 -1.39
C ILE A 117 -8.85 8.67 -2.20
N VAL A 118 -8.68 7.57 -2.91
CA VAL A 118 -9.76 6.83 -3.57
C VAL A 118 -9.83 5.44 -2.94
N GLU A 119 -10.99 5.11 -2.44
CA GLU A 119 -11.25 3.82 -1.86
C GLU A 119 -11.87 2.87 -2.88
N HIS A 120 -11.30 1.69 -3.01
CA HIS A 120 -11.88 0.61 -3.80
C HIS A 120 -12.72 -0.29 -2.89
N LEU A 121 -14.03 -0.15 -2.97
CA LEU A 121 -14.97 -1.00 -2.24
C LEU A 121 -15.10 -2.36 -2.93
N ASN A 122 -14.51 -3.39 -2.36
CA ASN A 122 -14.79 -4.77 -2.74
C ASN A 122 -16.17 -5.17 -2.17
N ILE A 123 -17.21 -4.94 -2.95
CA ILE A 123 -18.52 -5.51 -2.62
C ILE A 123 -18.46 -6.99 -2.99
N VAL A 124 -18.74 -7.84 -2.01
CA VAL A 124 -18.76 -9.32 -2.13
C VAL A 124 -19.78 -9.80 -3.18
N GLU A 125 -20.71 -8.99 -3.57
CA GLU A 125 -21.61 -9.25 -4.68
C GLU A 125 -21.10 -8.54 -5.95
N LYS A 126 -20.64 -9.32 -6.87
CA LYS A 126 -20.05 -9.09 -8.19
C LYS A 126 -20.72 -8.04 -9.12
N LYS A 127 -21.49 -7.09 -8.67
CA LYS A 127 -22.25 -6.20 -9.56
C LYS A 127 -21.94 -4.72 -9.51
N PHE A 128 -21.30 -4.19 -8.47
CA PHE A 128 -21.03 -2.75 -8.40
C PHE A 128 -19.69 -2.47 -7.73
N GLN A 129 -18.70 -2.10 -8.51
CA GLN A 129 -17.51 -1.43 -8.01
C GLN A 129 -17.88 0.03 -7.79
N HIS A 130 -18.07 0.44 -6.55
CA HIS A 130 -18.20 1.85 -6.20
C HIS A 130 -16.81 2.38 -5.80
N LEU A 131 -16.30 3.27 -6.63
CA LEU A 131 -15.16 4.12 -6.27
C LEU A 131 -15.72 5.30 -5.47
N THR A 132 -15.43 5.34 -4.19
CA THR A 132 -15.77 6.51 -3.39
C THR A 132 -14.61 7.48 -3.44
N HIS A 133 -14.82 8.60 -4.07
CA HIS A 133 -13.83 9.65 -4.25
C HIS A 133 -13.99 10.68 -3.14
N PHE A 134 -13.01 10.77 -2.24
CA PHE A 134 -12.93 11.87 -1.29
C PHE A 134 -12.07 12.98 -1.87
N THR A 135 -12.69 13.88 -2.62
CA THR A 135 -12.08 15.12 -3.06
C THR A 135 -12.70 16.26 -2.27
N ILE A 136 -11.89 17.00 -1.59
CA ILE A 136 -12.32 18.27 -1.01
C ILE A 136 -11.71 19.40 -1.80
#